data_d3f5a74bbdc1e2bf7912bd146c7d190c
#
_entry.id   d3f5a74bbdc1e2bf7912bd146c7d190c
#
_cell.length_a   1.000
_cell.length_b   1.000
_cell.length_c   1.000
_cell.angle_alpha   90.00
_cell.angle_beta   90.00
_cell.angle_gamma   90.00
#
_symmetry.space_group_name_H-M   'P 1'
#
loop_
_entity.id
_entity.type
_entity.pdbx_description
1 polymer ?
#
loop_
_entity_poly.entity_id
_entity_poly.type
_entity_poly.pdbx_seq_one_letter_code
_entity_poly.pdbx_strand_id
1 'polypeptide(L)'
;MNSTMDEALERLRGASPEHANGVPNHGPMATEALVTLGCDGEQVVRWADRYRSKLIPMPASALRITQQNWPEALGRMDAAGDWPVFFGNELADHSWELVLDQWLPRLLPGLMAAGTHGFIRTAHAVRALGDGPTPLRLEELGLALGFWAAYYQELPGDPVLAGDLGPEQALGQIPRARRSYDSKEALPREFVGVLDTLPGFPAAVTALGAPQSIPAALTALTETAARLYLANAERHPLVMLHTVTGPSALRMMLPHISPQVQRTAFSYIWQAVAGWAAAFGVQPPAGPDEPAAGQLTTPQVLERCLETEDPHAIKFVEACVREYRENAKPVYLAAALDWATRLRVARGWANDKKIFSGLVIRS
;
A
#
# COMPACT_ATOMS: atom_id res chain seq x y z
N MET A 1 -20.09 3.42 -12.02
CA MET A 1 -18.80 3.09 -11.39
C MET A 1 -18.29 1.71 -11.82
N ASN A 2 -19.13 0.67 -11.85
CA ASN A 2 -18.69 -0.69 -12.20
C ASN A 2 -18.04 -0.81 -13.59
N SER A 3 -18.54 -0.14 -14.61
CA SER A 3 -17.99 -0.22 -15.98
C SER A 3 -16.61 0.42 -16.12
N THR A 4 -16.34 1.56 -15.48
CA THR A 4 -15.04 2.26 -15.57
C THR A 4 -13.92 1.45 -14.97
N MET A 5 -14.14 0.85 -13.78
CA MET A 5 -13.13 -0.01 -13.14
C MET A 5 -12.80 -1.22 -13.99
N ASP A 6 -13.82 -1.90 -14.49
CA ASP A 6 -13.64 -3.10 -15.30
C ASP A 6 -12.98 -2.78 -16.65
N GLU A 7 -13.33 -1.66 -17.30
CA GLU A 7 -12.66 -1.21 -18.52
C GLU A 7 -11.18 -0.93 -18.28
N ALA A 8 -10.85 -0.25 -17.19
CA ALA A 8 -9.45 0.04 -16.88
C ALA A 8 -8.65 -1.23 -16.49
N LEU A 9 -9.25 -2.19 -15.80
CA LEU A 9 -8.63 -3.50 -15.53
C LEU A 9 -8.36 -4.27 -16.83
N GLU A 10 -9.30 -4.25 -17.79
CA GLU A 10 -9.08 -4.85 -19.11
C GLU A 10 -7.89 -4.23 -19.84
N ARG A 11 -7.69 -2.88 -19.75
CA ARG A 11 -6.50 -2.20 -20.32
C ARG A 11 -5.19 -2.66 -19.68
N LEU A 12 -5.21 -2.97 -18.39
CA LEU A 12 -4.03 -3.39 -17.61
C LEU A 12 -3.77 -4.90 -17.66
N ARG A 13 -4.70 -5.67 -18.23
CA ARG A 13 -4.68 -7.14 -18.26
C ARG A 13 -3.40 -7.70 -18.86
N GLY A 14 -2.94 -8.86 -18.36
CA GLY A 14 -1.74 -9.55 -18.84
C GLY A 14 -0.42 -8.83 -18.55
N ALA A 15 -0.43 -7.81 -17.68
CA ALA A 15 0.78 -7.12 -17.25
C ALA A 15 1.45 -7.82 -16.07
N SER A 16 2.79 -7.79 -16.06
CA SER A 16 3.62 -8.26 -14.96
C SER A 16 3.27 -7.53 -13.64
N PRO A 17 3.45 -8.17 -12.48
CA PRO A 17 3.35 -7.51 -11.18
C PRO A 17 4.44 -6.45 -10.94
N GLU A 18 5.45 -6.40 -11.79
CA GLU A 18 6.53 -5.40 -11.76
C GLU A 18 6.83 -4.82 -13.14
N HIS A 19 7.47 -3.65 -13.15
CA HIS A 19 8.18 -3.11 -14.29
C HIS A 19 9.51 -3.85 -14.52
N ALA A 20 10.14 -3.63 -15.69
CA ALA A 20 11.43 -4.24 -16.02
C ALA A 20 12.57 -3.92 -15.03
N ASN A 21 12.46 -2.83 -14.28
CA ASN A 21 13.42 -2.42 -13.25
C ASN A 21 13.07 -2.89 -11.83
N GLY A 22 12.10 -3.81 -11.67
CA GLY A 22 11.70 -4.36 -10.39
C GLY A 22 10.82 -3.43 -9.53
N VAL A 23 10.34 -2.31 -10.08
CA VAL A 23 9.36 -1.45 -9.38
C VAL A 23 7.98 -2.10 -9.50
N PRO A 24 7.21 -2.19 -8.39
CA PRO A 24 5.87 -2.75 -8.42
C PRO A 24 4.93 -2.11 -9.45
N ASN A 25 4.08 -2.91 -10.06
CA ASN A 25 3.00 -2.43 -10.92
C ASN A 25 1.90 -1.76 -10.09
N HIS A 26 1.79 -0.44 -10.20
CA HIS A 26 0.81 0.36 -9.47
C HIS A 26 -0.52 0.55 -10.24
N GLY A 27 -0.61 0.09 -11.48
CA GLY A 27 -1.74 0.36 -12.37
C GLY A 27 -3.10 0.06 -11.75
N PRO A 28 -3.39 -1.18 -11.31
CA PRO A 28 -4.68 -1.53 -10.73
C PRO A 28 -5.03 -0.73 -9.48
N MET A 29 -4.05 -0.53 -8.58
CA MET A 29 -4.26 0.23 -7.34
C MET A 29 -4.57 1.70 -7.60
N ALA A 30 -3.82 2.34 -8.50
CA ALA A 30 -4.03 3.75 -8.83
C ALA A 30 -5.35 3.95 -9.60
N THR A 31 -5.70 3.02 -10.48
CA THR A 31 -7.00 3.04 -11.19
C THR A 31 -8.15 2.97 -10.21
N GLU A 32 -8.10 2.03 -9.27
CA GLU A 32 -9.14 1.88 -8.26
C GLU A 32 -9.23 3.13 -7.36
N ALA A 33 -8.09 3.70 -6.97
CA ALA A 33 -8.06 4.96 -6.22
C ALA A 33 -8.70 6.13 -7.00
N LEU A 34 -8.43 6.27 -8.30
CA LEU A 34 -9.05 7.28 -9.16
C LEU A 34 -10.57 7.12 -9.25
N VAL A 35 -11.05 5.88 -9.40
CA VAL A 35 -12.49 5.57 -9.41
C VAL A 35 -13.13 5.96 -8.06
N THR A 36 -12.51 5.59 -6.96
CA THR A 36 -12.99 5.91 -5.59
C THR A 36 -12.99 7.41 -5.31
N LEU A 37 -12.03 8.16 -5.86
CA LEU A 37 -11.98 9.62 -5.76
C LEU A 37 -13.04 10.31 -6.63
N GLY A 38 -13.78 9.57 -7.46
CA GLY A 38 -14.85 10.12 -8.32
C GLY A 38 -14.34 10.79 -9.59
N CYS A 39 -13.14 10.43 -10.06
CA CYS A 39 -12.61 10.94 -11.32
C CYS A 39 -13.48 10.49 -12.50
N ASP A 40 -13.49 11.30 -13.56
CA ASP A 40 -14.20 10.99 -14.79
C ASP A 40 -13.72 9.68 -15.43
N GLY A 41 -14.66 8.83 -15.87
CA GLY A 41 -14.35 7.50 -16.36
C GLY A 41 -13.42 7.48 -17.57
N GLU A 42 -13.58 8.42 -18.51
CA GLU A 42 -12.69 8.51 -19.66
C GLU A 42 -11.26 8.93 -19.24
N GLN A 43 -11.14 9.81 -18.23
CA GLN A 43 -9.85 10.20 -17.68
C GLN A 43 -9.15 9.00 -17.02
N VAL A 44 -9.89 8.19 -16.26
CA VAL A 44 -9.36 6.97 -15.62
C VAL A 44 -8.85 5.97 -16.67
N VAL A 45 -9.63 5.69 -17.71
CA VAL A 45 -9.25 4.76 -18.79
C VAL A 45 -8.04 5.29 -19.56
N ARG A 46 -8.01 6.59 -19.91
CA ARG A 46 -6.84 7.20 -20.56
C ARG A 46 -5.58 7.12 -19.71
N TRP A 47 -5.70 7.27 -18.40
CA TRP A 47 -4.57 7.11 -17.48
C TRP A 47 -4.08 5.65 -17.47
N ALA A 48 -4.99 4.67 -17.41
CA ALA A 48 -4.66 3.24 -17.47
C ALA A 48 -3.94 2.86 -18.77
N ASP A 49 -4.42 3.33 -19.93
CA ASP A 49 -3.76 3.11 -21.24
C ASP A 49 -2.33 3.66 -21.27
N ARG A 50 -2.15 4.89 -20.77
CA ARG A 50 -0.82 5.53 -20.71
C ARG A 50 0.10 4.80 -19.74
N TYR A 51 -0.42 4.33 -18.62
CA TYR A 51 0.34 3.57 -17.65
C TYR A 51 0.72 2.18 -18.20
N ARG A 52 -0.20 1.51 -18.90
CA ARG A 52 0.00 0.18 -19.51
C ARG A 52 1.21 0.15 -20.45
N SER A 53 1.46 1.24 -21.18
CA SER A 53 2.59 1.32 -22.13
C SER A 53 3.97 1.17 -21.46
N LYS A 54 4.06 1.28 -20.14
CA LYS A 54 5.30 1.15 -19.36
C LYS A 54 5.48 -0.24 -18.76
N LEU A 55 4.46 -1.10 -18.86
CA LEU A 55 4.45 -2.42 -18.23
C LEU A 55 4.97 -3.49 -19.19
N ILE A 56 5.66 -4.49 -18.62
CA ILE A 56 6.07 -5.70 -19.34
C ILE A 56 4.99 -6.78 -19.24
N PRO A 57 4.99 -7.78 -20.14
CA PRO A 57 4.07 -8.90 -20.08
C PRO A 57 4.23 -9.73 -18.80
N MET A 58 3.15 -10.37 -18.36
CA MET A 58 3.17 -11.37 -17.30
C MET A 58 4.14 -12.50 -17.66
N PRO A 59 5.01 -12.95 -16.74
CA PRO A 59 5.81 -14.16 -16.94
C PRO A 59 4.93 -15.39 -17.23
N ALA A 60 5.40 -16.25 -18.10
CA ALA A 60 4.69 -17.51 -18.36
C ALA A 60 4.68 -18.41 -17.12
N SER A 61 3.58 -19.12 -16.90
CA SER A 61 3.50 -20.16 -15.86
C SER A 61 4.40 -21.35 -16.25
N ALA A 62 5.24 -21.77 -15.32
CA ALA A 62 6.19 -22.88 -15.50
C ALA A 62 6.07 -23.97 -14.41
N LEU A 63 5.56 -23.59 -13.23
CA LEU A 63 5.38 -24.47 -12.09
C LEU A 63 3.90 -24.72 -11.84
N ARG A 64 3.54 -25.92 -11.41
CA ARG A 64 2.19 -26.19 -10.93
C ARG A 64 2.13 -26.04 -9.43
N ILE A 65 1.61 -24.91 -8.95
CA ILE A 65 1.33 -24.70 -7.53
C ILE A 65 0.03 -25.43 -7.16
N THR A 66 0.04 -26.13 -6.02
CA THR A 66 -1.07 -26.92 -5.48
C THR A 66 -1.23 -26.69 -3.98
N GLN A 67 -2.32 -27.19 -3.38
CA GLN A 67 -2.54 -27.14 -1.93
C GLN A 67 -1.45 -27.90 -1.12
N GLN A 68 -0.66 -28.76 -1.75
CA GLN A 68 0.40 -29.53 -1.08
C GLN A 68 1.76 -28.83 -1.13
N ASN A 69 2.06 -28.10 -2.22
CA ASN A 69 3.40 -27.54 -2.43
C ASN A 69 3.48 -26.01 -2.37
N TRP A 70 2.38 -25.30 -2.13
CA TRP A 70 2.39 -23.83 -2.06
C TRP A 70 3.39 -23.25 -1.05
N PRO A 71 3.69 -23.90 0.12
CA PRO A 71 4.66 -23.30 1.06
C PRO A 71 6.07 -23.19 0.45
N GLU A 72 6.44 -24.10 -0.44
CA GLU A 72 7.73 -24.11 -1.14
C GLU A 72 7.83 -23.03 -2.24
N ALA A 73 6.67 -22.53 -2.70
CA ALA A 73 6.59 -21.48 -3.71
C ALA A 73 6.52 -20.06 -3.13
N LEU A 74 6.31 -19.91 -1.80
CA LEU A 74 6.30 -18.59 -1.16
C LEU A 74 7.66 -17.91 -1.28
N GLY A 75 7.64 -16.59 -1.59
CA GLY A 75 8.85 -15.79 -1.75
C GLY A 75 9.67 -16.09 -3.02
N ARG A 76 9.17 -16.96 -3.89
CA ARG A 76 9.80 -17.28 -5.17
C ARG A 76 9.29 -16.36 -6.27
N MET A 77 10.07 -15.32 -6.59
CA MET A 77 9.71 -14.36 -7.65
C MET A 77 9.64 -15.00 -9.05
N ASP A 78 10.37 -16.10 -9.28
CA ASP A 78 10.29 -16.88 -10.51
C ASP A 78 8.93 -17.61 -10.67
N ALA A 79 8.15 -17.77 -9.60
CA ALA A 79 6.78 -18.28 -9.61
C ALA A 79 5.70 -17.18 -9.79
N ALA A 80 6.08 -15.95 -10.14
CA ALA A 80 5.13 -14.84 -10.28
C ALA A 80 4.05 -15.08 -11.35
N GLY A 81 4.31 -15.91 -12.35
CA GLY A 81 3.32 -16.34 -13.35
C GLY A 81 2.47 -17.52 -12.91
N ASP A 82 2.89 -18.29 -11.91
CA ASP A 82 2.22 -19.53 -11.46
C ASP A 82 1.16 -19.26 -10.40
N TRP A 83 1.45 -18.34 -9.48
CA TRP A 83 0.54 -17.96 -8.39
C TRP A 83 -0.82 -17.45 -8.87
N PRO A 84 -0.91 -16.59 -9.90
CA PRO A 84 -2.21 -16.18 -10.43
C PRO A 84 -3.06 -17.33 -10.97
N VAL A 85 -2.43 -18.37 -11.55
CA VAL A 85 -3.14 -19.57 -11.98
C VAL A 85 -3.70 -20.33 -10.79
N PHE A 86 -2.91 -20.46 -9.72
CA PHE A 86 -3.34 -21.11 -8.48
C PHE A 86 -4.53 -20.35 -7.86
N PHE A 87 -4.41 -19.04 -7.64
CA PHE A 87 -5.50 -18.25 -7.06
C PHE A 87 -6.71 -18.13 -7.98
N GLY A 88 -6.52 -18.15 -9.28
CA GLY A 88 -7.64 -18.23 -10.23
C GLY A 88 -8.50 -19.49 -10.04
N ASN A 89 -7.87 -20.65 -9.78
CA ASN A 89 -8.58 -21.89 -9.45
C ASN A 89 -9.27 -21.80 -8.07
N GLU A 90 -8.59 -21.28 -7.04
CA GLU A 90 -9.20 -21.08 -5.72
C GLU A 90 -10.45 -20.18 -5.79
N LEU A 91 -10.39 -19.11 -6.58
CA LEU A 91 -11.50 -18.15 -6.77
C LEU A 91 -12.60 -18.68 -7.69
N ALA A 92 -12.33 -19.70 -8.50
CA ALA A 92 -13.34 -20.40 -9.29
C ALA A 92 -14.12 -21.41 -8.44
N ASP A 93 -13.46 -22.03 -7.44
CA ASP A 93 -14.04 -23.07 -6.61
C ASP A 93 -14.69 -22.52 -5.32
N HIS A 94 -14.29 -21.32 -4.88
CA HIS A 94 -14.71 -20.73 -3.60
C HIS A 94 -15.08 -19.24 -3.74
N SER A 95 -15.91 -18.73 -2.81
CA SER A 95 -16.15 -17.29 -2.74
C SER A 95 -14.86 -16.53 -2.38
N TRP A 96 -14.72 -15.31 -2.88
CA TRP A 96 -13.53 -14.51 -2.66
C TRP A 96 -13.29 -14.17 -1.16
N GLU A 97 -14.36 -14.05 -0.37
CA GLU A 97 -14.29 -13.87 1.08
C GLU A 97 -13.68 -15.10 1.77
N LEU A 98 -14.09 -16.31 1.34
CA LEU A 98 -13.52 -17.55 1.88
C LEU A 98 -12.04 -17.70 1.51
N VAL A 99 -11.68 -17.35 0.27
CA VAL A 99 -10.27 -17.34 -0.17
C VAL A 99 -9.45 -16.36 0.69
N LEU A 100 -9.98 -15.17 0.99
CA LEU A 100 -9.31 -14.21 1.88
C LEU A 100 -9.14 -14.76 3.30
N ASP A 101 -10.19 -15.30 3.91
CA ASP A 101 -10.13 -15.84 5.26
C ASP A 101 -9.11 -16.99 5.39
N GLN A 102 -8.94 -17.78 4.35
CA GLN A 102 -7.98 -18.87 4.30
C GLN A 102 -6.54 -18.39 4.05
N TRP A 103 -6.36 -17.40 3.16
CA TRP A 103 -5.03 -17.03 2.68
C TRP A 103 -4.41 -15.86 3.42
N LEU A 104 -5.19 -14.93 3.97
CA LEU A 104 -4.62 -13.82 4.73
C LEU A 104 -3.77 -14.29 5.92
N PRO A 105 -4.19 -15.25 6.78
CA PRO A 105 -3.33 -15.73 7.85
C PRO A 105 -2.00 -16.34 7.37
N ARG A 106 -1.97 -16.89 6.16
CA ARG A 106 -0.77 -17.48 5.54
C ARG A 106 0.15 -16.42 4.93
N LEU A 107 -0.41 -15.33 4.41
CA LEU A 107 0.35 -14.28 3.73
C LEU A 107 0.77 -13.12 4.64
N LEU A 108 0.03 -12.87 5.73
CA LEU A 108 0.31 -11.76 6.65
C LEU A 108 1.74 -11.77 7.23
N PRO A 109 2.36 -12.89 7.59
CA PRO A 109 3.77 -12.88 8.02
C PRO A 109 4.70 -12.28 6.96
N GLY A 110 4.41 -12.49 5.68
CA GLY A 110 5.13 -11.90 4.55
C GLY A 110 4.57 -10.56 4.07
N LEU A 111 4.00 -9.75 4.94
CA LEU A 111 3.37 -8.47 4.59
C LEU A 111 4.33 -7.48 3.92
N MET A 112 5.64 -7.63 4.15
CA MET A 112 6.66 -6.80 3.49
C MET A 112 6.91 -7.14 2.01
N ALA A 113 6.15 -8.07 1.43
CA ALA A 113 6.22 -8.39 0.01
C ALA A 113 6.27 -7.14 -0.88
N ALA A 114 7.36 -7.01 -1.65
CA ALA A 114 7.62 -5.85 -2.50
C ALA A 114 7.41 -4.50 -1.77
N GLY A 115 7.84 -4.40 -0.51
CA GLY A 115 7.66 -3.20 0.30
C GLY A 115 6.19 -2.88 0.59
N THR A 116 5.43 -3.86 1.07
CA THR A 116 3.99 -3.80 1.37
C THR A 116 3.05 -3.75 0.16
N HIS A 117 3.57 -3.71 -1.08
CA HIS A 117 2.73 -3.57 -2.27
C HIS A 117 1.81 -4.77 -2.52
N GLY A 118 2.22 -6.00 -2.15
CA GLY A 118 1.35 -7.18 -2.22
C GLY A 118 0.07 -6.99 -1.40
N PHE A 119 0.21 -6.53 -0.16
CA PHE A 119 -0.91 -6.24 0.74
C PHE A 119 -1.77 -5.08 0.24
N ILE A 120 -1.14 -3.95 -0.14
CA ILE A 120 -1.86 -2.75 -0.61
C ILE A 120 -2.66 -3.08 -1.88
N ARG A 121 -2.08 -3.82 -2.84
CA ARG A 121 -2.78 -4.24 -4.06
C ARG A 121 -3.97 -5.13 -3.77
N THR A 122 -3.80 -6.11 -2.86
CA THR A 122 -4.89 -6.96 -2.40
C THR A 122 -6.03 -6.15 -1.78
N ALA A 123 -5.72 -5.16 -0.95
CA ALA A 123 -6.74 -4.30 -0.31
C ALA A 123 -7.53 -3.46 -1.33
N HIS A 124 -6.87 -2.91 -2.36
CA HIS A 124 -7.57 -2.21 -3.46
C HIS A 124 -8.47 -3.16 -4.26
N ALA A 125 -8.02 -4.40 -4.55
CA ALA A 125 -8.83 -5.41 -5.23
C ALA A 125 -10.05 -5.82 -4.38
N VAL A 126 -9.89 -5.98 -3.06
CA VAL A 126 -10.98 -6.28 -2.13
C VAL A 126 -12.01 -5.16 -2.11
N ARG A 127 -11.60 -3.89 -2.04
CA ARG A 127 -12.53 -2.76 -2.08
C ARG A 127 -13.32 -2.72 -3.41
N ALA A 128 -12.65 -2.95 -4.53
CA ALA A 128 -13.31 -3.03 -5.83
C ALA A 128 -14.34 -4.16 -5.90
N LEU A 129 -14.08 -5.32 -5.26
CA LEU A 129 -15.03 -6.43 -5.15
C LEU A 129 -16.21 -6.11 -4.25
N GLY A 130 -15.99 -5.34 -3.16
CA GLY A 130 -17.07 -4.85 -2.28
C GLY A 130 -18.10 -3.98 -3.00
N ASP A 131 -17.70 -3.28 -4.06
CA ASP A 131 -18.60 -2.50 -4.93
C ASP A 131 -19.37 -3.37 -5.95
N GLY A 132 -19.11 -4.67 -5.98
CA GLY A 132 -19.76 -5.68 -6.83
C GLY A 132 -18.74 -6.55 -7.57
N PRO A 133 -18.79 -7.88 -7.39
CA PRO A 133 -17.85 -8.79 -8.03
C PRO A 133 -18.10 -8.87 -9.55
N THR A 134 -17.02 -8.87 -10.32
CA THR A 134 -16.98 -9.14 -11.75
C THR A 134 -15.83 -10.09 -12.06
N PRO A 135 -15.82 -10.78 -13.22
CA PRO A 135 -14.71 -11.65 -13.59
C PRO A 135 -13.35 -10.94 -13.58
N LEU A 136 -13.29 -9.68 -14.03
CA LEU A 136 -12.05 -8.88 -14.06
C LEU A 136 -11.56 -8.50 -12.66
N ARG A 137 -12.47 -8.21 -11.73
CA ARG A 137 -12.11 -7.90 -10.34
C ARG A 137 -11.67 -9.14 -9.57
N LEU A 138 -12.28 -10.31 -9.84
CA LEU A 138 -11.82 -11.59 -9.30
C LEU A 138 -10.45 -11.96 -9.86
N GLU A 139 -10.20 -11.76 -11.16
CA GLU A 139 -8.88 -11.93 -11.76
C GLU A 139 -7.85 -11.01 -11.10
N GLU A 140 -8.19 -9.73 -10.87
CA GLU A 140 -7.28 -8.80 -10.18
C GLU A 140 -6.99 -9.21 -8.73
N LEU A 141 -7.96 -9.75 -7.99
CA LEU A 141 -7.70 -10.30 -6.66
C LEU A 141 -6.71 -11.48 -6.73
N GLY A 142 -6.89 -12.39 -7.69
CA GLY A 142 -5.96 -13.51 -7.91
C GLY A 142 -4.55 -13.04 -8.26
N LEU A 143 -4.43 -12.00 -9.11
CA LEU A 143 -3.16 -11.35 -9.44
C LEU A 143 -2.50 -10.68 -8.22
N ALA A 144 -3.30 -10.03 -7.38
CA ALA A 144 -2.82 -9.33 -6.18
C ALA A 144 -2.31 -10.31 -5.11
N LEU A 145 -3.06 -11.37 -4.82
CA LEU A 145 -2.66 -12.45 -3.91
C LEU A 145 -1.43 -13.18 -4.45
N GLY A 146 -1.39 -13.44 -5.76
CA GLY A 146 -0.25 -14.06 -6.44
C GLY A 146 1.01 -13.22 -6.35
N PHE A 147 0.89 -11.91 -6.53
CA PHE A 147 1.99 -10.97 -6.34
C PHE A 147 2.49 -10.99 -4.89
N TRP A 148 1.58 -10.96 -3.91
CA TRP A 148 1.96 -11.04 -2.51
C TRP A 148 2.70 -12.35 -2.19
N ALA A 149 2.19 -13.49 -2.64
CA ALA A 149 2.80 -14.79 -2.41
C ALA A 149 4.19 -14.94 -3.07
N ALA A 150 4.33 -14.51 -4.33
CA ALA A 150 5.61 -14.58 -5.06
C ALA A 150 6.71 -13.70 -4.45
N TYR A 151 6.33 -12.57 -3.84
CA TYR A 151 7.25 -11.61 -3.22
C TYR A 151 7.23 -11.67 -1.69
N TYR A 152 6.64 -12.70 -1.12
CA TYR A 152 6.54 -12.93 0.32
C TYR A 152 7.87 -12.67 1.02
N GLN A 153 7.86 -11.82 2.04
CA GLN A 153 9.05 -11.45 2.78
C GLN A 153 8.69 -11.10 4.23
N GLU A 154 9.21 -11.88 5.16
CA GLU A 154 9.02 -11.67 6.60
C GLU A 154 9.97 -10.63 7.16
N LEU A 155 9.54 -9.96 8.23
CA LEU A 155 10.39 -9.14 9.08
C LEU A 155 10.88 -9.94 10.30
N PRO A 156 12.03 -9.56 10.91
CA PRO A 156 12.51 -10.24 12.11
C PRO A 156 11.53 -10.16 13.28
N GLY A 157 11.24 -11.30 13.89
CA GLY A 157 10.42 -11.44 15.10
C GLY A 157 8.90 -11.46 14.82
N ASP A 158 8.17 -12.02 15.79
CA ASP A 158 6.71 -12.06 15.75
C ASP A 158 6.12 -10.77 16.32
N PRO A 159 5.14 -10.13 15.65
CA PRO A 159 4.55 -8.88 16.11
C PRO A 159 3.48 -9.12 17.19
N VAL A 160 3.87 -9.70 18.32
CA VAL A 160 3.00 -9.87 19.49
C VAL A 160 2.84 -8.51 20.17
N LEU A 161 1.61 -7.99 20.20
CA LEU A 161 1.30 -6.72 20.84
C LEU A 161 1.06 -6.97 22.36
N ALA A 162 2.12 -6.92 23.15
CA ALA A 162 2.10 -7.25 24.58
C ALA A 162 2.42 -6.06 25.50
N GLY A 163 2.76 -4.90 24.92
CA GLY A 163 3.07 -3.69 25.66
C GLY A 163 1.85 -2.88 26.09
N ASP A 164 2.08 -1.64 26.48
CA ASP A 164 1.07 -0.68 26.93
C ASP A 164 1.17 0.68 26.21
N LEU A 165 2.10 0.81 25.27
CA LEU A 165 2.34 2.07 24.57
C LEU A 165 1.37 2.29 23.41
N GLY A 166 1.05 3.57 23.16
CA GLY A 166 0.41 3.97 21.92
C GLY A 166 1.41 4.03 20.75
N PRO A 167 0.92 4.13 19.48
CA PRO A 167 1.77 4.09 18.29
C PRO A 167 2.91 5.11 18.30
N GLU A 168 2.68 6.34 18.72
CA GLU A 168 3.70 7.41 18.76
C GLU A 168 4.84 7.08 19.72
N GLN A 169 4.51 6.66 20.95
CA GLN A 169 5.50 6.30 21.97
C GLN A 169 6.25 5.03 21.57
N ALA A 170 5.55 4.04 21.03
CA ALA A 170 6.16 2.80 20.57
C ALA A 170 7.11 3.05 19.38
N LEU A 171 6.76 3.90 18.40
CA LEU A 171 7.67 4.32 17.32
C LEU A 171 8.89 5.08 17.83
N GLY A 172 8.77 5.82 18.94
CA GLY A 172 9.89 6.48 19.60
C GLY A 172 10.92 5.50 20.15
N GLN A 173 10.53 4.25 20.47
CA GLN A 173 11.41 3.21 20.99
C GLN A 173 12.03 2.33 19.88
N ILE A 174 11.56 2.42 18.64
CA ILE A 174 12.08 1.61 17.53
C ILE A 174 13.56 1.99 17.28
N PRO A 175 14.50 1.02 17.34
CA PRO A 175 15.89 1.27 17.02
C PRO A 175 16.03 1.66 15.55
N ARG A 176 16.91 2.62 15.26
CA ARG A 176 17.13 3.11 13.91
C ARG A 176 18.49 2.67 13.40
N ALA A 177 18.55 2.33 12.11
CA ALA A 177 19.80 2.00 11.45
C ALA A 177 20.76 3.21 11.51
N ARG A 178 22.04 2.95 11.84
CA ARG A 178 23.07 4.01 11.94
C ARG A 178 23.38 4.68 10.61
N ARG A 179 23.20 3.97 9.49
CA ARG A 179 23.24 4.51 8.14
C ARG A 179 21.83 4.40 7.57
N SER A 180 21.24 5.54 7.22
CA SER A 180 20.04 5.49 6.39
C SER A 180 20.38 4.78 5.09
N TYR A 181 19.62 3.75 4.77
CA TYR A 181 19.72 3.05 3.51
C TYR A 181 19.48 4.06 2.37
N ASP A 182 20.34 4.10 1.36
CA ASP A 182 20.11 4.99 0.23
C ASP A 182 19.04 4.39 -0.68
N SER A 183 17.81 4.90 -0.55
CA SER A 183 16.64 4.43 -1.30
C SER A 183 16.73 4.67 -2.81
N LYS A 184 17.77 5.36 -3.30
CA LYS A 184 18.00 5.56 -4.73
C LYS A 184 18.65 4.36 -5.41
N GLU A 185 19.35 3.54 -4.65
CA GLU A 185 20.15 2.43 -5.18
C GLU A 185 19.56 1.05 -4.88
N ALA A 186 18.60 0.95 -3.93
CA ALA A 186 18.09 -0.32 -3.45
C ALA A 186 16.57 -0.48 -3.64
N LEU A 187 16.18 -1.65 -4.08
CA LEU A 187 14.77 -2.04 -4.12
C LEU A 187 14.22 -2.23 -2.70
N PRO A 188 12.93 -1.97 -2.45
CA PRO A 188 12.33 -2.10 -1.11
C PRO A 188 12.58 -3.44 -0.42
N ARG A 189 12.75 -4.53 -1.17
CA ARG A 189 13.04 -5.87 -0.62
C ARG A 189 14.43 -6.00 0.02
N GLU A 190 15.40 -5.15 -0.38
CA GLU A 190 16.79 -5.27 0.07
C GLU A 190 17.00 -4.65 1.45
N PHE A 191 16.13 -3.72 1.88
CA PHE A 191 16.28 -3.06 3.16
C PHE A 191 15.99 -3.97 4.37
N VAL A 192 15.24 -5.06 4.19
CA VAL A 192 14.90 -5.98 5.28
C VAL A 192 16.16 -6.53 5.95
N GLY A 193 17.23 -6.80 5.17
CA GLY A 193 18.52 -7.20 5.70
C GLY A 193 19.17 -6.18 6.67
N VAL A 194 18.79 -4.90 6.61
CA VAL A 194 19.22 -3.91 7.60
C VAL A 194 18.64 -4.20 8.98
N LEU A 195 17.42 -4.73 9.04
CA LEU A 195 16.73 -5.04 10.29
C LEU A 195 17.40 -6.19 11.03
N ASP A 196 18.05 -7.13 10.32
CA ASP A 196 18.83 -8.20 10.91
C ASP A 196 20.04 -7.68 11.70
N THR A 197 20.50 -6.46 11.38
CA THR A 197 21.56 -5.76 12.11
C THR A 197 21.09 -5.02 13.36
N LEU A 198 19.79 -5.05 13.65
CA LEU A 198 19.13 -4.36 14.75
C LEU A 198 18.51 -5.36 15.75
N PRO A 199 19.31 -6.00 16.61
CA PRO A 199 18.83 -7.07 17.49
C PRO A 199 17.73 -6.64 18.46
N GLY A 200 17.60 -5.31 18.74
CA GLY A 200 16.53 -4.75 19.56
C GLY A 200 15.21 -4.54 18.81
N PHE A 201 15.16 -4.70 17.46
CA PHE A 201 13.97 -4.44 16.68
C PHE A 201 12.78 -5.36 17.06
N PRO A 202 12.93 -6.70 17.14
CA PRO A 202 11.82 -7.58 17.54
C PRO A 202 11.22 -7.21 18.91
N ALA A 203 12.05 -6.92 19.90
CA ALA A 203 11.59 -6.52 21.23
C ALA A 203 10.87 -5.17 21.21
N ALA A 204 11.35 -4.19 20.42
CA ALA A 204 10.71 -2.89 20.32
C ALA A 204 9.33 -2.95 19.64
N VAL A 205 9.13 -3.88 18.70
CA VAL A 205 7.83 -4.10 18.06
C VAL A 205 6.77 -4.54 19.09
N THR A 206 7.15 -5.32 20.11
CA THR A 206 6.21 -5.79 21.15
C THR A 206 5.79 -4.70 22.15
N ALA A 207 6.38 -3.50 22.12
CA ALA A 207 6.06 -2.40 23.04
C ALA A 207 4.66 -1.79 22.78
N LEU A 208 4.10 -1.95 21.58
CA LEU A 208 2.74 -1.49 21.29
C LEU A 208 1.72 -2.33 22.06
N GLY A 209 0.74 -1.64 22.68
CA GLY A 209 -0.36 -2.29 23.39
C GLY A 209 -1.36 -2.96 22.44
N ALA A 210 -1.95 -4.07 22.90
CA ALA A 210 -3.02 -4.74 22.15
C ALA A 210 -4.26 -3.83 22.06
N PRO A 211 -4.78 -3.54 20.86
CA PRO A 211 -5.90 -2.62 20.69
C PRO A 211 -7.23 -3.26 21.13
N GLN A 212 -8.08 -2.48 21.81
CA GLN A 212 -9.46 -2.86 22.09
C GLN A 212 -10.36 -2.71 20.84
N SER A 213 -10.03 -1.79 19.95
CA SER A 213 -10.74 -1.50 18.71
C SER A 213 -9.75 -1.32 17.57
N ILE A 214 -9.81 -2.20 16.57
CA ILE A 214 -8.95 -2.12 15.39
C ILE A 214 -9.20 -0.82 14.60
N PRO A 215 -10.44 -0.36 14.33
CA PRO A 215 -10.65 0.91 13.65
C PRO A 215 -10.03 2.11 14.38
N ALA A 216 -10.16 2.19 15.71
CA ALA A 216 -9.56 3.26 16.51
C ALA A 216 -8.02 3.18 16.52
N ALA A 217 -7.46 1.98 16.61
CA ALA A 217 -6.01 1.77 16.56
C ALA A 217 -5.42 2.12 15.19
N LEU A 218 -6.13 1.82 14.11
CA LEU A 218 -5.74 2.24 12.76
C LEU A 218 -5.75 3.76 12.63
N THR A 219 -6.75 4.45 13.17
CA THR A 219 -6.80 5.91 13.18
C THR A 219 -5.59 6.51 13.89
N ALA A 220 -5.24 5.98 15.07
CA ALA A 220 -4.07 6.44 15.82
C ALA A 220 -2.76 6.14 15.07
N LEU A 221 -2.66 4.95 14.45
CA LEU A 221 -1.47 4.54 13.70
C LEU A 221 -1.29 5.37 12.42
N THR A 222 -2.35 5.58 11.64
CA THR A 222 -2.27 6.35 10.38
C THR A 222 -1.97 7.83 10.64
N GLU A 223 -2.52 8.42 11.70
CA GLU A 223 -2.18 9.78 12.11
C GLU A 223 -0.70 9.89 12.50
N THR A 224 -0.22 8.98 13.35
CA THR A 224 1.19 8.94 13.74
C THR A 224 2.11 8.71 12.52
N ALA A 225 1.70 7.85 11.60
CA ALA A 225 2.44 7.57 10.37
C ALA A 225 2.49 8.78 9.41
N ALA A 226 1.42 9.56 9.32
CA ALA A 226 1.44 10.80 8.53
C ALA A 226 2.40 11.85 9.13
N ARG A 227 2.47 11.96 10.46
CA ARG A 227 3.48 12.78 11.15
C ARG A 227 4.89 12.26 10.95
N LEU A 228 5.07 10.93 11.01
CA LEU A 228 6.35 10.27 10.72
C LEU A 228 6.80 10.54 9.28
N TYR A 229 5.89 10.44 8.30
CA TYR A 229 6.16 10.80 6.92
C TYR A 229 6.70 12.22 6.81
N LEU A 230 5.98 13.21 7.31
CA LEU A 230 6.37 14.62 7.21
C LEU A 230 7.73 14.92 7.88
N ALA A 231 8.02 14.30 9.01
CA ALA A 231 9.29 14.43 9.70
C ALA A 231 10.50 13.87 8.90
N ASN A 232 10.25 12.94 7.96
CA ASN A 232 11.30 12.21 7.24
C ASN A 232 11.25 12.40 5.71
N ALA A 233 10.29 13.18 5.19
CA ALA A 233 10.03 13.32 3.76
C ALA A 233 11.18 13.98 2.97
N GLU A 234 12.11 14.69 3.62
CA GLU A 234 13.27 15.28 2.92
C GLU A 234 14.26 14.22 2.41
N ARG A 235 14.39 13.11 3.14
CA ARG A 235 15.38 12.07 2.79
C ARG A 235 14.78 10.91 2.01
N HIS A 236 13.65 10.38 2.47
CA HIS A 236 13.07 9.14 1.94
C HIS A 236 11.56 9.25 1.68
N PRO A 237 11.07 10.27 0.95
CA PRO A 237 9.64 10.52 0.83
C PRO A 237 8.89 9.35 0.18
N LEU A 238 9.46 8.74 -0.88
CA LEU A 238 8.85 7.62 -1.60
C LEU A 238 8.68 6.39 -0.70
N VAL A 239 9.62 6.13 0.18
CA VAL A 239 9.55 4.99 1.11
C VAL A 239 8.60 5.30 2.26
N MET A 240 8.74 6.48 2.85
CA MET A 240 7.99 6.86 4.04
C MET A 240 6.47 7.00 3.80
N LEU A 241 6.01 7.28 2.56
CA LEU A 241 4.57 7.30 2.28
C LEU A 241 3.91 5.92 2.50
N HIS A 242 4.67 4.82 2.44
CA HIS A 242 4.16 3.47 2.69
C HIS A 242 3.81 3.24 4.16
N THR A 243 4.37 4.02 5.08
CA THR A 243 3.96 3.99 6.50
C THR A 243 2.50 4.43 6.70
N VAL A 244 1.96 5.23 5.77
CA VAL A 244 0.55 5.67 5.77
C VAL A 244 -0.31 4.75 4.90
N THR A 245 0.13 4.47 3.67
CA THR A 245 -0.70 3.69 2.71
C THR A 245 -0.90 2.25 3.15
N GLY A 246 0.06 1.65 3.86
CA GLY A 246 -0.06 0.29 4.40
C GLY A 246 -1.20 0.16 5.43
N PRO A 247 -1.17 0.88 6.57
CA PRO A 247 -2.25 0.85 7.55
C PRO A 247 -3.59 1.28 6.96
N SER A 248 -3.60 2.31 6.12
CA SER A 248 -4.80 2.77 5.44
C SER A 248 -5.40 1.70 4.50
N ALA A 249 -4.58 0.83 3.92
CA ALA A 249 -5.03 -0.31 3.13
C ALA A 249 -5.79 -1.34 3.98
N LEU A 250 -5.37 -1.59 5.22
CA LEU A 250 -6.11 -2.49 6.12
C LEU A 250 -7.54 -2.00 6.37
N ARG A 251 -7.76 -0.68 6.47
CA ARG A 251 -9.11 -0.12 6.64
C ARG A 251 -10.07 -0.53 5.52
N MET A 252 -9.59 -0.63 4.28
CA MET A 252 -10.40 -1.09 3.14
C MET A 252 -10.85 -2.55 3.29
N MET A 253 -10.07 -3.37 3.97
CA MET A 253 -10.35 -4.79 4.13
C MET A 253 -11.23 -5.12 5.34
N LEU A 254 -11.31 -4.24 6.34
CA LEU A 254 -12.03 -4.51 7.61
C LEU A 254 -13.46 -5.04 7.43
N PRO A 255 -14.29 -4.52 6.48
CA PRO A 255 -15.65 -5.03 6.29
C PRO A 255 -15.72 -6.47 5.76
N HIS A 256 -14.62 -7.01 5.24
CA HIS A 256 -14.58 -8.24 4.47
C HIS A 256 -13.77 -9.36 5.13
N ILE A 257 -13.18 -9.12 6.29
CA ILE A 257 -12.34 -10.08 7.01
C ILE A 257 -12.80 -10.25 8.46
N SER A 258 -12.62 -11.46 8.99
CA SER A 258 -13.04 -11.78 10.35
C SER A 258 -12.31 -10.95 11.42
N PRO A 259 -12.90 -10.72 12.60
CA PRO A 259 -12.25 -9.98 13.70
C PRO A 259 -10.89 -10.57 14.11
N GLN A 260 -10.71 -11.88 13.96
CA GLN A 260 -9.44 -12.55 14.24
C GLN A 260 -8.37 -12.13 13.22
N VAL A 261 -8.73 -12.16 11.93
CA VAL A 261 -7.83 -11.74 10.83
C VAL A 261 -7.51 -10.25 10.95
N GLN A 262 -8.50 -9.39 11.33
CA GLN A 262 -8.26 -7.96 11.57
C GLN A 262 -7.16 -7.72 12.61
N ARG A 263 -7.21 -8.43 13.75
CA ARG A 263 -6.19 -8.32 14.82
C ARG A 263 -4.81 -8.75 14.33
N THR A 264 -4.74 -9.90 13.67
CA THR A 264 -3.48 -10.40 13.12
C THR A 264 -2.92 -9.45 12.06
N ALA A 265 -3.75 -8.96 11.15
CA ALA A 265 -3.33 -8.00 10.13
C ALA A 265 -2.82 -6.69 10.75
N PHE A 266 -3.48 -6.19 11.78
CA PHE A 266 -3.02 -4.97 12.47
C PHE A 266 -1.64 -5.15 13.10
N SER A 267 -1.35 -6.30 13.71
CA SER A 267 -0.02 -6.54 14.31
C SER A 267 1.09 -6.59 13.25
N TYR A 268 0.87 -7.22 12.10
CA TYR A 268 1.84 -7.22 11.00
C TYR A 268 1.97 -5.85 10.29
N ILE A 269 0.88 -5.09 10.17
CA ILE A 269 0.92 -3.71 9.68
C ILE A 269 1.73 -2.82 10.62
N TRP A 270 1.55 -2.95 11.93
CA TRP A 270 2.38 -2.25 12.90
C TRP A 270 3.87 -2.61 12.74
N GLN A 271 4.19 -3.89 12.63
CA GLN A 271 5.58 -4.35 12.41
C GLN A 271 6.17 -3.76 11.12
N ALA A 272 5.39 -3.68 10.05
CA ALA A 272 5.84 -3.07 8.80
C ALA A 272 6.12 -1.57 8.95
N VAL A 273 5.24 -0.81 9.62
CA VAL A 273 5.48 0.62 9.91
C VAL A 273 6.72 0.80 10.77
N ALA A 274 6.90 -0.04 11.80
CA ALA A 274 8.10 -0.06 12.63
C ALA A 274 9.36 -0.38 11.82
N GLY A 275 9.27 -1.34 10.88
CA GLY A 275 10.36 -1.71 9.97
C GLY A 275 10.78 -0.56 9.06
N TRP A 276 9.82 0.15 8.46
CA TRP A 276 10.10 1.36 7.69
C TRP A 276 10.75 2.44 8.54
N ALA A 277 10.25 2.67 9.76
CA ALA A 277 10.83 3.63 10.70
C ALA A 277 12.25 3.24 11.12
N ALA A 278 12.53 1.95 11.34
CA ALA A 278 13.85 1.45 11.73
C ALA A 278 14.90 1.63 10.62
N ALA A 279 14.52 1.32 9.37
CA ALA A 279 15.47 1.33 8.25
C ALA A 279 15.69 2.74 7.66
N PHE A 280 14.66 3.57 7.59
CA PHE A 280 14.66 4.84 6.87
C PHE A 280 14.34 6.06 7.74
N GLY A 281 13.76 5.86 8.92
CA GLY A 281 13.41 6.97 9.81
C GLY A 281 14.63 7.60 10.45
N VAL A 282 14.78 8.92 10.28
CA VAL A 282 15.84 9.72 10.92
C VAL A 282 15.29 10.47 12.12
N GLN A 283 14.06 10.96 11.99
CA GLN A 283 13.35 11.71 13.02
C GLN A 283 12.17 10.91 13.58
N PRO A 284 11.80 11.07 14.84
CA PRO A 284 10.54 10.59 15.37
C PRO A 284 9.37 11.28 14.65
N PRO A 285 8.12 10.82 14.85
CA PRO A 285 6.95 11.54 14.36
C PRO A 285 6.98 13.00 14.81
N ALA A 286 6.59 13.93 13.92
CA ALA A 286 6.45 15.34 14.28
C ALA A 286 5.43 15.50 15.42
N GLY A 287 5.64 16.51 16.29
CA GLY A 287 4.70 16.80 17.37
C GLY A 287 3.29 17.16 16.87
N PRO A 288 2.34 17.31 17.81
CA PRO A 288 0.94 17.60 17.46
C PRO A 288 0.72 19.00 16.84
N ASP A 289 1.71 19.88 16.93
CA ASP A 289 1.69 21.18 16.24
C ASP A 289 1.83 20.93 14.72
N GLU A 290 0.69 20.74 14.09
CA GLU A 290 0.58 20.30 12.72
C GLU A 290 1.08 21.36 11.74
N PRO A 291 1.92 20.96 10.76
CA PRO A 291 2.14 21.82 9.62
C PRO A 291 0.77 22.02 8.95
N ALA A 292 0.30 23.25 8.93
CA ALA A 292 -0.93 23.59 8.24
C ALA A 292 -0.80 23.15 6.78
N ALA A 293 -1.78 22.40 6.27
CA ALA A 293 -1.93 22.14 4.83
C ALA A 293 -2.14 23.45 4.04
N GLY A 294 -1.76 24.58 4.64
CA GLY A 294 -2.13 25.90 4.18
C GLY A 294 -3.65 26.10 4.25
N GLN A 295 -4.15 27.11 3.58
CA GLN A 295 -5.60 27.35 3.46
C GLN A 295 -6.26 26.52 2.35
N LEU A 296 -5.62 25.40 1.89
CA LEU A 296 -6.16 24.60 0.78
C LEU A 296 -7.29 23.70 1.26
N THR A 297 -8.37 23.70 0.51
CA THR A 297 -9.47 22.77 0.69
C THR A 297 -9.11 21.38 0.19
N THR A 298 -9.81 20.33 0.65
CA THR A 298 -9.63 18.96 0.16
C THR A 298 -9.69 18.86 -1.39
N PRO A 299 -10.63 19.48 -2.09
CA PRO A 299 -10.65 19.48 -3.57
C PRO A 299 -9.35 20.07 -4.18
N GLN A 300 -8.83 21.15 -3.63
CA GLN A 300 -7.60 21.76 -4.13
C GLN A 300 -6.35 20.89 -3.91
N VAL A 301 -6.30 20.16 -2.78
CA VAL A 301 -5.24 19.17 -2.53
C VAL A 301 -5.36 18.01 -3.52
N LEU A 302 -6.57 17.49 -3.73
CA LEU A 302 -6.83 16.42 -4.72
C LEU A 302 -6.39 16.85 -6.12
N GLU A 303 -6.82 18.01 -6.60
CA GLU A 303 -6.44 18.53 -7.90
C GLU A 303 -4.92 18.57 -8.08
N ARG A 304 -4.21 19.16 -7.11
CA ARG A 304 -2.73 19.25 -7.17
C ARG A 304 -2.03 17.89 -7.18
N CYS A 305 -2.55 16.92 -6.44
CA CYS A 305 -1.98 15.57 -6.41
C CYS A 305 -2.26 14.82 -7.73
N LEU A 306 -3.50 14.86 -8.20
CA LEU A 306 -3.91 14.16 -9.41
C LEU A 306 -3.28 14.75 -10.68
N GLU A 307 -3.05 16.06 -10.72
CA GLU A 307 -2.27 16.69 -11.79
C GLU A 307 -0.88 16.09 -11.97
N THR A 308 -0.30 15.46 -10.98
CA THR A 308 1.01 14.82 -11.09
C THR A 308 0.98 13.57 -11.97
N GLU A 309 -0.18 12.94 -12.15
CA GLU A 309 -0.38 11.66 -12.83
C GLU A 309 0.52 10.53 -12.28
N ASP A 310 1.16 10.78 -11.15
CA ASP A 310 2.06 9.83 -10.50
C ASP A 310 1.25 8.79 -9.72
N PRO A 311 1.48 7.48 -9.92
CA PRO A 311 0.69 6.44 -9.28
C PRO A 311 0.81 6.43 -7.74
N HIS A 312 1.95 6.87 -7.19
CA HIS A 312 2.08 7.02 -5.75
C HIS A 312 1.28 8.22 -5.23
N ALA A 313 1.30 9.35 -5.95
CA ALA A 313 0.52 10.53 -5.57
C ALA A 313 -0.98 10.23 -5.58
N ILE A 314 -1.47 9.51 -6.60
CA ILE A 314 -2.87 9.09 -6.71
C ILE A 314 -3.28 8.24 -5.51
N LYS A 315 -2.54 7.18 -5.21
CA LYS A 315 -2.83 6.30 -4.07
C LYS A 315 -2.67 7.00 -2.73
N PHE A 316 -1.63 7.83 -2.61
CA PHE A 316 -1.33 8.50 -1.36
C PHE A 316 -2.37 9.56 -1.02
N VAL A 317 -2.82 10.36 -1.99
CA VAL A 317 -3.89 11.32 -1.75
C VAL A 317 -5.23 10.64 -1.44
N GLU A 318 -5.54 9.52 -2.10
CA GLU A 318 -6.73 8.72 -1.79
C GLU A 318 -6.69 8.23 -0.33
N ALA A 319 -5.57 7.62 0.09
CA ALA A 319 -5.39 7.17 1.46
C ALA A 319 -5.51 8.33 2.47
N CYS A 320 -4.84 9.47 2.21
CA CYS A 320 -4.89 10.63 3.08
C CYS A 320 -6.30 11.23 3.19
N VAL A 321 -7.04 11.33 2.08
CA VAL A 321 -8.42 11.84 2.09
C VAL A 321 -9.35 10.89 2.83
N ARG A 322 -9.19 9.58 2.67
CA ARG A 322 -9.96 8.57 3.41
C ARG A 322 -9.71 8.68 4.92
N GLU A 323 -8.45 8.76 5.34
CA GLU A 323 -8.11 8.90 6.77
C GLU A 323 -8.55 10.29 7.32
N TYR A 324 -8.51 11.33 6.50
CA TYR A 324 -9.03 12.65 6.88
C TYR A 324 -10.55 12.63 7.10
N ARG A 325 -11.30 11.86 6.32
CA ARG A 325 -12.76 11.68 6.54
C ARG A 325 -13.05 10.96 7.85
N GLU A 326 -12.19 10.04 8.28
CA GLU A 326 -12.32 9.32 9.54
C GLU A 326 -11.93 10.17 10.76
N ASN A 327 -10.92 11.02 10.64
CA ASN A 327 -10.29 11.71 11.78
C ASN A 327 -9.97 13.18 11.51
N ALA A 328 -10.52 13.82 10.53
CA ALA A 328 -10.46 15.26 10.22
C ALA A 328 -9.13 16.00 10.65
N LYS A 329 -7.99 15.30 10.68
CA LYS A 329 -6.68 15.84 11.06
C LYS A 329 -5.97 16.43 9.85
N PRO A 330 -5.60 17.72 9.86
CA PRO A 330 -4.92 18.40 8.74
C PRO A 330 -3.64 17.71 8.26
N VAL A 331 -2.95 16.97 9.12
CA VAL A 331 -1.71 16.26 8.82
C VAL A 331 -1.81 15.34 7.58
N TYR A 332 -2.96 14.73 7.35
CA TYR A 332 -3.16 13.87 6.18
C TYR A 332 -3.11 14.66 4.86
N LEU A 333 -3.81 15.80 4.83
CA LEU A 333 -3.80 16.67 3.65
C LEU A 333 -2.43 17.34 3.45
N ALA A 334 -1.75 17.68 4.54
CA ALA A 334 -0.38 18.20 4.48
C ALA A 334 0.60 17.18 3.92
N ALA A 335 0.50 15.91 4.32
CA ALA A 335 1.34 14.83 3.80
C ALA A 335 1.12 14.60 2.29
N ALA A 336 -0.14 14.55 1.84
CA ALA A 336 -0.46 14.41 0.43
C ALA A 336 0.08 15.57 -0.42
N LEU A 337 -0.06 16.79 0.06
CA LEU A 337 0.41 18.00 -0.60
C LEU A 337 1.94 18.09 -0.66
N ASP A 338 2.62 17.67 0.41
CA ASP A 338 4.09 17.61 0.45
C ASP A 338 4.62 16.70 -0.66
N TRP A 339 4.08 15.47 -0.79
CA TRP A 339 4.49 14.55 -1.84
C TRP A 339 4.25 15.11 -3.25
N ALA A 340 3.08 15.69 -3.52
CA ALA A 340 2.77 16.31 -4.81
C ALA A 340 3.72 17.47 -5.12
N THR A 341 4.07 18.28 -4.13
CA THR A 341 5.00 19.41 -4.27
C THR A 341 6.41 18.90 -4.63
N ARG A 342 6.90 17.87 -3.96
CA ARG A 342 8.21 17.26 -4.25
C ARG A 342 8.28 16.71 -5.67
N LEU A 343 7.23 16.04 -6.14
CA LEU A 343 7.15 15.54 -7.52
C LEU A 343 7.21 16.68 -8.55
N ARG A 344 6.53 17.81 -8.28
CA ARG A 344 6.54 18.98 -9.18
C ARG A 344 7.93 19.60 -9.27
N VAL A 345 8.63 19.74 -8.15
CA VAL A 345 10.00 20.26 -8.10
C VAL A 345 10.96 19.31 -8.83
N ALA A 346 10.89 17.99 -8.57
CA ALA A 346 11.78 17.01 -9.17
C ALA A 346 11.64 16.90 -10.70
N ARG A 347 10.44 17.15 -11.25
CA ARG A 347 10.15 17.06 -12.69
C ARG A 347 10.40 18.35 -13.48
N GLY A 348 10.82 19.45 -12.84
CA GLY A 348 11.08 20.73 -13.49
C GLY A 348 9.87 21.24 -14.31
N TRP A 349 8.72 21.30 -13.72
CA TRP A 349 7.41 21.24 -14.35
C TRP A 349 7.13 22.31 -15.41
N ALA A 350 7.24 21.93 -16.71
CA ALA A 350 6.69 22.64 -17.86
C ALA A 350 5.26 22.14 -18.17
N ASN A 351 4.41 23.03 -18.69
CA ASN A 351 2.95 22.87 -18.91
C ASN A 351 2.60 21.88 -20.03
N ASP A 352 2.89 20.58 -19.90
CA ASP A 352 2.36 19.56 -20.81
C ASP A 352 0.89 19.24 -20.53
N LYS A 353 0.14 18.86 -21.60
CA LYS A 353 -1.30 18.52 -21.51
C LYS A 353 -1.53 17.40 -20.51
N LYS A 354 -2.16 17.74 -19.38
CA LYS A 354 -2.45 16.83 -18.26
C LYS A 354 -3.81 16.16 -18.45
N ILE A 355 -3.94 14.87 -18.08
CA ILE A 355 -5.20 14.13 -18.12
C ILE A 355 -6.22 14.73 -17.15
N PHE A 356 -5.75 15.13 -15.96
CA PHE A 356 -6.59 15.59 -14.85
C PHE A 356 -6.66 17.11 -14.70
N SER A 357 -6.36 17.89 -15.75
CA SER A 357 -6.59 19.34 -15.73
C SER A 357 -8.09 19.63 -15.83
N GLY A 358 -8.61 20.47 -14.94
CA GLY A 358 -10.04 20.83 -14.91
C GLY A 358 -10.92 19.75 -14.25
N LEU A 359 -10.44 19.14 -13.20
CA LEU A 359 -11.12 18.05 -12.48
C LEU A 359 -12.47 18.51 -11.91
N VAL A 360 -13.55 17.87 -12.33
CA VAL A 360 -14.86 17.92 -11.66
C VAL A 360 -14.94 16.68 -10.77
N ILE A 361 -14.59 16.84 -9.49
CA ILE A 361 -14.83 15.79 -8.49
C ILE A 361 -16.33 15.80 -8.18
N ARG A 362 -17.03 14.73 -8.51
CA ARG A 362 -18.44 14.59 -8.13
C ARG A 362 -18.49 14.35 -6.61
N SER A 363 -19.20 15.26 -5.94
CA SER A 363 -19.50 15.21 -4.51
C SER A 363 -20.38 14.01 -4.14
#